data_a5f3ee050040a0e5044eeca2664a74b5
#
_entry.id   a5f3ee050040a0e5044eeca2664a74b5
#
_cell.length_a   1.000
_cell.length_b   1.000
_cell.length_c   1.000
_cell.angle_alpha   90.00
_cell.angle_beta   90.00
_cell.angle_gamma   90.00
#
_symmetry.space_group_name_H-M   'P 1'
#
loop_
_entity.id
_entity.type
_entity.pdbx_description
1 polymer ?
#
loop_
_entity_poly.entity_id
_entity_poly.type
_entity_poly.pdbx_seq_one_letter_code
_entity_poly.pdbx_strand_id
1 'polypeptide(L)'
;MAKEAVALRQLRREVMAKMNWSLRDLYRTLEEPGSNPLRAAQARLDTAVRAAYAMPKDADILAFLLALNQTCAAQEAAGEKITPPGLPLPVEEHGAFITEDCIRV
;
A
#
# COMPACT_ATOMS: atom_id res chain seq x y z
N MET A 1 -5.26 -6.33 -1.27
CA MET A 1 -4.17 -5.34 -1.15
C MET A 1 -2.81 -5.90 -1.58
N ALA A 2 -2.30 -6.95 -0.98
CA ALA A 2 -1.00 -7.53 -1.35
C ALA A 2 -0.87 -7.89 -2.84
N LYS A 3 -1.88 -8.51 -3.43
CA LYS A 3 -1.93 -8.84 -4.86
C LYS A 3 -1.73 -7.60 -5.75
N GLU A 4 -2.39 -6.51 -5.44
CA GLU A 4 -2.30 -5.27 -6.24
C GLU A 4 -0.93 -4.58 -6.05
N ALA A 5 -0.36 -4.66 -4.86
CA ALA A 5 0.98 -4.16 -4.60
C ALA A 5 2.05 -4.93 -5.40
N VAL A 6 1.96 -6.26 -5.44
CA VAL A 6 2.85 -7.11 -6.24
C VAL A 6 2.68 -6.82 -7.73
N ALA A 7 1.44 -6.70 -8.22
CA ALA A 7 1.16 -6.40 -9.62
C ALA A 7 1.74 -5.04 -10.05
N LEU A 8 1.57 -4.00 -9.23
CA LEU A 8 2.14 -2.68 -9.49
C LEU A 8 3.67 -2.72 -9.52
N ARG A 9 4.29 -3.39 -8.55
CA ARG A 9 5.74 -3.56 -8.48
C ARG A 9 6.30 -4.27 -9.71
N GLN A 10 5.66 -5.35 -10.13
CA GLN A 10 6.05 -6.10 -11.32
C GLN A 10 5.96 -5.23 -12.57
N LEU A 11 4.85 -4.54 -12.75
CA LEU A 11 4.64 -3.63 -13.88
C LEU A 11 5.69 -2.51 -13.93
N ARG A 12 6.05 -1.92 -12.77
CA ARG A 12 7.12 -0.91 -12.68
C ARG A 12 8.45 -1.48 -13.17
N ARG A 13 8.83 -2.66 -12.72
CA ARG A 13 10.07 -3.32 -13.15
C ARG A 13 10.09 -3.58 -14.65
N GLU A 14 9.00 -4.09 -15.21
CA GLU A 14 8.88 -4.37 -16.64
C GLU A 14 8.99 -3.11 -17.50
N VAL A 15 8.29 -2.05 -17.11
CA VAL A 15 8.31 -0.77 -17.83
C VAL A 15 9.70 -0.13 -17.75
N MET A 16 10.32 -0.10 -16.58
CA MET A 16 11.66 0.45 -16.39
C MET A 16 12.70 -0.31 -17.22
N ALA A 17 12.63 -1.63 -17.25
CA ALA A 17 13.53 -2.45 -18.06
C ALA A 17 13.31 -2.25 -19.55
N LYS A 18 12.06 -2.25 -20.02
CA LYS A 18 11.71 -2.09 -21.43
C LYS A 18 12.09 -0.72 -21.99
N MET A 19 11.86 0.33 -21.20
CA MET A 19 12.08 1.73 -21.62
C MET A 19 13.46 2.26 -21.22
N ASN A 20 14.22 1.51 -20.46
CA ASN A 20 15.46 1.97 -19.84
C ASN A 20 15.25 3.25 -19.01
N TRP A 21 14.19 3.30 -18.24
CA TRP A 21 13.81 4.41 -17.39
C TRP A 21 14.31 4.28 -15.96
N SER A 22 14.60 5.42 -15.35
CA SER A 22 14.75 5.54 -13.91
C SER A 22 13.36 5.62 -13.22
N LEU A 23 13.32 5.49 -11.89
CA LEU A 23 12.08 5.75 -11.13
C LEU A 23 11.54 7.15 -11.38
N ARG A 24 12.41 8.15 -11.53
CA ARG A 24 12.01 9.53 -11.83
C ARG A 24 11.26 9.62 -13.16
N ASP A 25 11.77 8.96 -14.20
CA ASP A 25 11.13 8.94 -15.51
C ASP A 25 9.76 8.24 -15.44
N LEU A 26 9.69 7.14 -14.73
CA LEU A 26 8.45 6.39 -14.51
C LEU A 26 7.38 7.27 -13.84
N TYR A 27 7.71 8.00 -12.79
CA TYR A 27 6.77 8.89 -12.11
C TYR A 27 6.37 10.10 -12.95
N ARG A 28 7.25 10.62 -13.80
CA ARG A 28 6.92 11.68 -14.76
C ARG A 28 5.81 11.28 -15.73
N THR A 29 5.80 10.02 -16.18
CA THR A 29 4.78 9.55 -17.11
C THR A 29 3.38 9.51 -16.50
N LEU A 30 3.26 9.42 -15.18
CA LEU A 30 1.98 9.44 -14.49
C LEU A 30 1.27 10.80 -14.56
N GLU A 31 2.02 11.87 -14.81
CA GLU A 31 1.50 13.24 -14.95
C GLU A 31 1.08 13.55 -16.40
N GLU A 32 1.52 12.76 -17.36
CA GLU A 32 1.18 12.96 -18.77
C GLU A 32 -0.28 12.59 -19.06
N PRO A 33 -0.97 13.35 -19.94
CA PRO A 33 -2.35 13.03 -20.32
C PRO A 33 -2.44 11.73 -21.09
N GLY A 34 -3.61 11.10 -21.06
CA GLY A 34 -3.90 9.87 -21.78
C GLY A 34 -3.97 8.64 -20.91
N SER A 35 -4.14 7.48 -21.54
CA SER A 35 -4.20 6.19 -20.88
C SER A 35 -2.82 5.74 -20.45
N ASN A 36 -2.69 5.31 -19.19
CA ASN A 36 -1.43 4.84 -18.64
C ASN A 36 -1.66 3.60 -17.77
N PRO A 37 -1.10 2.42 -18.14
CA PRO A 37 -1.25 1.19 -17.37
C PRO A 37 -0.72 1.31 -15.92
N LEU A 38 0.33 2.10 -15.70
CA LEU A 38 0.87 2.35 -14.37
C LEU A 38 -0.11 3.12 -13.50
N ARG A 39 -0.77 4.12 -14.05
CA ARG A 39 -1.81 4.89 -13.35
C ARG A 39 -2.99 4.00 -13.00
N ALA A 40 -3.42 3.14 -13.92
CA ALA A 40 -4.50 2.19 -13.68
C ALA A 40 -4.12 1.18 -12.57
N ALA A 41 -2.89 0.68 -12.56
CA ALA A 41 -2.40 -0.22 -11.53
C ALA A 41 -2.32 0.47 -10.16
N GLN A 42 -1.87 1.73 -10.12
CA GLN A 42 -1.86 2.54 -8.88
C GLN A 42 -3.27 2.75 -8.34
N ALA A 43 -4.22 3.08 -9.20
CA ALA A 43 -5.63 3.27 -8.81
C ALA A 43 -6.25 1.97 -8.24
N ARG A 44 -5.90 0.81 -8.79
CA ARG A 44 -6.33 -0.47 -8.22
C ARG A 44 -5.75 -0.73 -6.84
N LEU A 45 -4.48 -0.40 -6.64
CA LEU A 45 -3.84 -0.50 -5.32
C LEU A 45 -4.50 0.44 -4.32
N ASP A 46 -4.72 1.69 -4.69
CA ASP A 46 -5.39 2.67 -3.82
C ASP A 46 -6.79 2.21 -3.41
N THR A 47 -7.54 1.65 -4.35
CA THR A 47 -8.87 1.08 -4.07
C THR A 47 -8.77 -0.10 -3.09
N ALA A 48 -7.81 -0.99 -3.29
CA ALA A 48 -7.60 -2.15 -2.40
C ALA A 48 -7.15 -1.72 -0.99
N VAL A 49 -6.33 -0.68 -0.88
CA VAL A 49 -5.91 -0.11 0.41
C VAL A 49 -7.10 0.52 1.13
N ARG A 50 -7.91 1.32 0.44
CA ARG A 50 -9.14 1.89 1.01
C ARG A 50 -10.09 0.81 1.53
N ALA A 51 -10.28 -0.26 0.77
CA ALA A 51 -11.10 -1.40 1.18
C ALA A 51 -10.55 -2.10 2.43
N ALA A 52 -9.22 -2.25 2.53
CA ALA A 52 -8.57 -2.85 3.70
C ALA A 52 -8.78 -2.04 4.97
N TYR A 53 -8.87 -0.71 4.86
CA TYR A 53 -9.21 0.19 5.97
C TYR A 53 -10.72 0.36 6.21
N ALA A 54 -11.57 -0.29 5.42
CA ALA A 54 -13.02 -0.05 5.40
C ALA A 54 -13.37 1.44 5.20
N MET A 55 -12.56 2.15 4.42
CA MET A 55 -12.72 3.58 4.18
C MET A 55 -13.81 3.81 3.12
N PRO A 56 -14.80 4.69 3.37
CA PRO A 56 -15.79 5.08 2.37
C PRO A 56 -15.13 5.68 1.12
N LYS A 57 -15.75 5.49 -0.06
CA LYS A 57 -15.18 5.96 -1.34
C LYS A 57 -14.90 7.46 -1.38
N ASP A 58 -15.77 8.24 -0.78
CA ASP A 58 -15.76 9.72 -0.75
C ASP A 58 -15.12 10.27 0.53
N ALA A 59 -14.57 9.42 1.39
CA ALA A 59 -13.92 9.87 2.60
C ALA A 59 -12.66 10.68 2.29
N ASP A 60 -12.48 11.78 3.00
CA ASP A 60 -11.22 12.48 3.08
C ASP A 60 -10.20 11.61 3.80
N ILE A 61 -9.08 11.30 3.12
CA ILE A 61 -8.08 10.36 3.63
C ILE A 61 -7.45 10.86 4.93
N LEU A 62 -7.10 12.13 5.00
CA LEU A 62 -6.44 12.69 6.18
C LEU A 62 -7.38 12.74 7.38
N ALA A 63 -8.63 13.15 7.16
CA ALA A 63 -9.65 13.17 8.21
C ALA A 63 -9.95 11.75 8.72
N PHE A 64 -10.03 10.76 7.82
CA PHE A 64 -10.26 9.36 8.18
C PHE A 64 -9.11 8.81 9.03
N LEU A 65 -7.87 9.02 8.59
CA LEU A 65 -6.69 8.52 9.32
C LEU A 65 -6.51 9.21 10.67
N LEU A 66 -6.82 10.50 10.76
CA LEU A 66 -6.80 11.23 12.02
C LEU A 66 -7.82 10.67 13.01
N ALA A 67 -9.06 10.44 12.56
CA ALA A 67 -10.11 9.86 13.40
C ALA A 67 -9.74 8.44 13.85
N LEU A 68 -9.17 7.60 12.97
CA LEU A 68 -8.69 6.27 13.29
C LEU A 68 -7.58 6.32 14.36
N ASN A 69 -6.61 7.22 14.18
CA ASN A 69 -5.52 7.40 15.13
C ASN A 69 -6.02 7.83 16.52
N GLN A 70 -6.96 8.76 16.57
CA GLN A 70 -7.58 9.21 17.83
C GLN A 70 -8.35 8.08 18.51
N THR A 71 -9.07 7.26 17.75
CA THR A 71 -9.78 6.08 18.28
C THR A 71 -8.80 5.07 18.87
N CYS A 72 -7.71 4.75 18.16
CA CYS A 72 -6.68 3.85 18.66
C CYS A 72 -6.01 4.40 19.93
N ALA A 73 -5.68 5.69 19.96
CA ALA A 73 -5.08 6.32 21.14
C ALA A 73 -6.01 6.27 22.37
N ALA A 74 -7.32 6.47 22.18
CA ALA A 74 -8.30 6.36 23.23
C ALA A 74 -8.42 4.92 23.77
N GLN A 75 -8.39 3.92 22.89
CA GLN A 75 -8.40 2.51 23.24
C GLN A 75 -7.14 2.12 24.04
N GLU A 76 -5.96 2.58 23.61
CA GLU A 76 -4.71 2.36 24.34
C GLU A 76 -4.76 2.97 25.74
N ALA A 77 -5.26 4.20 25.85
CA ALA A 77 -5.42 4.88 27.15
C ALA A 77 -6.39 4.16 28.09
N ALA A 78 -7.40 3.46 27.52
CA ALA A 78 -8.34 2.62 28.26
C ALA A 78 -7.76 1.23 28.64
N GLY A 79 -6.53 0.92 28.22
CA GLY A 79 -5.87 -0.38 28.46
C GLY A 79 -6.34 -1.49 27.52
N GLU A 80 -7.02 -1.16 26.43
CA GLU A 80 -7.44 -2.14 25.43
C GLU A 80 -6.26 -2.53 24.54
N LYS A 81 -6.22 -3.80 24.13
CA LYS A 81 -5.24 -4.30 23.18
C LYS A 81 -5.56 -3.81 21.78
N ILE A 82 -4.59 -3.12 21.17
CA ILE A 82 -4.64 -2.76 19.75
C ILE A 82 -3.70 -3.69 18.98
N THR A 83 -4.15 -4.16 17.82
CA THR A 83 -3.30 -4.94 16.91
C THR A 83 -2.21 -4.03 16.34
N PRO A 84 -0.91 -4.29 16.62
CA PRO A 84 0.16 -3.48 16.06
C PRO A 84 0.27 -3.66 14.54
N PRO A 85 0.91 -2.72 13.82
CA PRO A 85 1.20 -2.91 12.41
C PRO A 85 2.10 -4.12 12.18
N GLY A 86 1.88 -4.83 11.07
CA GLY A 86 2.63 -6.02 10.70
C GLY A 86 1.71 -7.15 10.25
N LEU A 87 2.28 -8.34 10.11
CA LEU A 87 1.50 -9.52 9.77
C LEU A 87 0.68 -9.98 11.00
N PRO A 88 -0.65 -10.13 10.88
CA PRO A 88 -1.50 -10.58 11.97
C PRO A 88 -1.44 -12.11 12.16
N LEU A 89 -0.25 -12.67 12.05
CA LEU A 89 0.04 -14.09 12.10
C LEU A 89 1.15 -14.38 13.13
N PRO A 90 1.21 -15.59 13.68
CA PRO A 90 2.34 -16.02 14.49
C PRO A 90 3.66 -15.92 13.73
N VAL A 91 4.75 -15.65 14.45
CA VAL A 91 6.09 -15.44 13.83
C VAL A 91 6.53 -16.66 13.01
N GLU A 92 6.12 -17.86 13.43
CA GLU A 92 6.44 -19.12 12.75
C GLU A 92 5.85 -19.20 11.34
N GLU A 93 4.78 -18.46 11.07
CA GLU A 93 4.12 -18.41 9.76
C GLU A 93 4.64 -17.28 8.87
N HIS A 94 5.50 -16.40 9.38
CA HIS A 94 6.03 -15.26 8.61
C HIS A 94 6.89 -15.68 7.44
N GLY A 95 7.51 -16.86 7.47
CA GLY A 95 8.41 -17.34 6.41
C GLY A 95 7.80 -17.33 5.01
N ALA A 96 6.49 -17.61 4.90
CA ALA A 96 5.78 -17.62 3.63
C ALA A 96 5.64 -16.21 2.99
N PHE A 97 5.82 -15.16 3.77
CA PHE A 97 5.68 -13.76 3.35
C PHE A 97 7.02 -13.04 3.15
N ILE A 98 8.13 -13.72 3.46
CA ILE A 98 9.47 -13.17 3.26
C ILE A 98 9.83 -13.28 1.78
N THR A 99 10.14 -12.15 1.17
CA THR A 99 10.61 -12.06 -0.21
C THR A 99 12.03 -11.51 -0.25
N GLU A 100 12.65 -11.52 -1.42
CA GLU A 100 13.98 -10.92 -1.66
C GLU A 100 14.05 -9.42 -1.33
N ASP A 101 12.90 -8.73 -1.29
CA ASP A 101 12.82 -7.30 -1.00
C ASP A 101 12.62 -6.99 0.49
N CYS A 102 12.50 -8.01 1.33
CA CYS A 102 12.39 -7.78 2.76
C CYS A 102 13.74 -7.30 3.31
N ILE A 103 13.71 -6.13 3.97
CA ILE A 103 14.86 -5.61 4.69
C ILE A 103 14.96 -6.37 6.01
N ARG A 104 16.07 -7.04 6.24
CA ARG A 104 16.38 -7.67 7.52
C ARG A 104 17.16 -6.65 8.37
N VAL A 105 16.60 -6.38 9.51
CA VAL A 105 17.22 -5.50 10.51
C VAL A 105 18.10 -6.33 11.44
#